data_ad4ac6a31781f17ef0f776aef88ca83a
#
_entry.id   ad4ac6a31781f17ef0f776aef88ca83a
#
_cell.length_a   1.000
_cell.length_b   1.000
_cell.length_c   1.000
_cell.angle_alpha   90.00
_cell.angle_beta   90.00
_cell.angle_gamma   90.00
#
_symmetry.space_group_name_H-M   'P 1'
#
loop_
_entity.id
_entity.type
_entity.pdbx_description
1 polymer ?
#
loop_
_entity_poly.entity_id
_entity_poly.type
_entity_poly.pdbx_seq_one_letter_code
_entity_poly.pdbx_strand_id
1 'polypeptide(L)'
;METYDKAKAARVWQRVQNETAADPTQGLQGLIAEEWSDAALYLSLSKRVQGPQSAILKKMSQEEQSHLACLKGIYTLQGAGRPQIPTPPPADKTSVSMLLRRCYGREMRCLAQYEARASHPEYGQIFARMAQQEREHCRQLLELLGSLPPEK
;
A
#
# COMPACT_ATOMS: atom_id res chain seq x y z
N MET A 1 -20.35 3.24 46.28
CA MET A 1 -20.51 2.37 45.11
C MET A 1 -20.93 3.24 43.95
N GLU A 2 -20.00 3.49 43.02
CA GLU A 2 -20.35 4.27 41.85
C GLU A 2 -21.27 3.45 40.95
N THR A 3 -22.46 4.00 40.69
CA THR A 3 -23.40 3.41 39.75
C THR A 3 -22.79 3.52 38.32
N TYR A 4 -22.55 2.39 37.73
CA TYR A 4 -22.09 2.30 36.33
C TYR A 4 -23.10 2.99 35.41
N ASP A 5 -22.69 4.13 34.84
CA ASP A 5 -23.53 4.88 33.91
C ASP A 5 -23.48 4.25 32.52
N LYS A 6 -24.46 3.39 32.24
CA LYS A 6 -24.60 2.70 30.95
C LYS A 6 -24.73 3.67 29.78
N ALA A 7 -25.32 4.84 29.97
CA ALA A 7 -25.51 5.82 28.91
C ALA A 7 -24.18 6.51 28.56
N LYS A 8 -23.34 6.74 29.56
CA LYS A 8 -21.98 7.29 29.36
C LYS A 8 -21.08 6.27 28.68
N ALA A 9 -21.14 5.01 29.10
CA ALA A 9 -20.40 3.92 28.49
C ALA A 9 -20.82 3.70 27.02
N ALA A 10 -22.13 3.73 26.72
CA ALA A 10 -22.64 3.61 25.38
C ALA A 10 -22.15 4.76 24.47
N ARG A 11 -22.10 6.00 24.98
CA ARG A 11 -21.57 7.15 24.25
C ARG A 11 -20.07 7.03 23.98
N VAL A 12 -19.32 6.53 24.95
CA VAL A 12 -17.87 6.27 24.78
C VAL A 12 -17.65 5.17 23.75
N TRP A 13 -18.40 4.08 23.82
CA TRP A 13 -18.36 3.00 22.83
C TRP A 13 -18.71 3.49 21.43
N GLN A 14 -19.75 4.29 21.30
CA GLN A 14 -20.17 4.84 20.01
C GLN A 14 -19.12 5.79 19.44
N ARG A 15 -18.45 6.57 20.31
CA ARG A 15 -17.32 7.42 19.91
C ARG A 15 -16.13 6.57 19.46
N VAL A 16 -15.75 5.55 20.24
CA VAL A 16 -14.67 4.63 19.88
C VAL A 16 -14.98 3.89 18.58
N GLN A 17 -16.23 3.45 18.39
CA GLN A 17 -16.65 2.83 17.14
C GLN A 17 -16.64 3.82 15.97
N ASN A 18 -17.02 5.07 16.18
CA ASN A 18 -16.97 6.11 15.15
C ASN A 18 -15.53 6.56 14.85
N GLU A 19 -14.65 6.55 15.84
CA GLU A 19 -13.22 6.84 15.66
C GLU A 19 -12.48 5.67 15.01
N THR A 20 -12.88 4.42 15.29
CA THR A 20 -12.35 3.19 14.67
C THR A 20 -13.07 2.82 13.37
N ALA A 21 -14.32 3.26 13.20
CA ALA A 21 -15.07 3.24 11.95
C ALA A 21 -14.88 4.55 11.18
N ALA A 22 -13.70 5.15 11.25
CA ALA A 22 -13.27 6.12 10.26
C ALA A 22 -13.60 5.51 8.90
N ASP A 23 -14.36 6.25 8.07
CA ASP A 23 -14.75 5.85 6.74
C ASP A 23 -13.68 4.95 6.12
N PRO A 24 -13.95 3.64 5.84
CA PRO A 24 -12.94 2.74 5.31
C PRO A 24 -12.40 3.20 3.95
N THR A 25 -13.11 4.14 3.29
CA THR A 25 -12.64 4.78 2.07
C THR A 25 -11.67 5.94 2.34
N GLN A 26 -11.59 6.41 3.60
CA GLN A 26 -10.69 7.51 3.94
C GLN A 26 -9.23 7.08 3.71
N GLY A 27 -8.53 7.80 2.84
CA GLY A 27 -7.17 7.50 2.47
C GLY A 27 -7.00 6.42 1.41
N LEU A 28 -8.05 5.66 1.05
CA LEU A 28 -7.96 4.62 0.01
C LEU A 28 -7.62 5.18 -1.37
N GLN A 29 -8.15 6.35 -1.71
CA GLN A 29 -7.83 6.99 -2.99
C GLN A 29 -6.33 7.29 -3.11
N GLY A 30 -5.70 7.72 -2.02
CA GLY A 30 -4.25 7.92 -1.96
C GLY A 30 -3.47 6.62 -2.12
N LEU A 31 -3.89 5.56 -1.44
CA LEU A 31 -3.29 4.23 -1.57
C LEU A 31 -3.46 3.67 -2.98
N ILE A 32 -4.63 3.81 -3.59
CA ILE A 32 -4.87 3.41 -4.98
C ILE A 32 -3.90 4.11 -5.92
N ALA A 33 -3.70 5.41 -5.76
CA ALA A 33 -2.75 6.18 -6.57
C ALA A 33 -1.31 5.69 -6.37
N GLU A 34 -0.91 5.41 -5.14
CA GLU A 34 0.44 4.89 -4.84
C GLU A 34 0.67 3.51 -5.43
N GLU A 35 -0.25 2.55 -5.24
CA GLU A 35 -0.14 1.20 -5.79
C GLU A 35 -0.06 1.20 -7.31
N TRP A 36 -0.88 2.04 -7.94
CA TRP A 36 -0.84 2.19 -9.38
C TRP A 36 0.51 2.73 -9.87
N SER A 37 1.03 3.76 -9.18
CA SER A 37 2.32 4.37 -9.50
C SER A 37 3.47 3.39 -9.28
N ASP A 38 3.44 2.63 -8.20
CA ASP A 38 4.47 1.65 -7.88
C ASP A 38 4.47 0.48 -8.86
N ALA A 39 3.29 -0.02 -9.23
CA ALA A 39 3.18 -1.06 -10.26
C ALA A 39 3.81 -0.62 -11.59
N ALA A 40 3.51 0.59 -12.03
CA ALA A 40 4.06 1.16 -13.26
C ALA A 40 5.58 1.38 -13.15
N LEU A 41 6.05 1.87 -12.01
CA LEU A 41 7.48 2.13 -11.78
C LEU A 41 8.27 0.82 -11.74
N TYR A 42 7.83 -0.19 -11.02
CA TYR A 42 8.52 -1.49 -10.96
C TYR A 42 8.60 -2.15 -12.33
N LEU A 43 7.54 -2.05 -13.12
CA LEU A 43 7.56 -2.55 -14.50
C LEU A 43 8.57 -1.78 -15.35
N SER A 44 8.61 -0.47 -15.23
CA SER A 44 9.60 0.38 -15.93
C SER A 44 11.03 0.04 -15.51
N LEU A 45 11.27 -0.09 -14.21
CA LEU A 45 12.59 -0.44 -13.67
C LEU A 45 13.04 -1.84 -14.10
N SER A 46 12.11 -2.79 -14.24
CA SER A 46 12.43 -4.14 -14.72
C SER A 46 13.06 -4.17 -16.10
N LYS A 47 12.78 -3.16 -16.92
CA LYS A 47 13.35 -2.99 -18.26
C LYS A 47 14.73 -2.33 -18.26
N ARG A 48 15.12 -1.74 -17.14
CA ARG A 48 16.42 -1.04 -16.97
C ARG A 48 17.47 -1.91 -16.30
N VAL A 49 17.09 -3.08 -15.80
CA VAL A 49 17.97 -4.05 -15.16
C VAL A 49 17.84 -5.40 -15.88
N GLN A 50 18.73 -6.35 -15.58
CA GLN A 50 18.77 -7.64 -16.27
C GLN A 50 18.72 -8.81 -15.29
N GLY A 51 18.43 -9.99 -15.82
CA GLY A 51 18.49 -11.25 -15.09
C GLY A 51 17.51 -11.34 -13.92
N PRO A 52 17.95 -11.89 -12.76
CA PRO A 52 17.08 -12.09 -11.60
C PRO A 52 16.46 -10.80 -11.07
N GLN A 53 17.18 -9.68 -11.12
CA GLN A 53 16.68 -8.39 -10.67
C GLN A 53 15.46 -7.94 -11.50
N SER A 54 15.51 -8.13 -12.82
CA SER A 54 14.36 -7.83 -13.68
C SER A 54 13.14 -8.69 -13.32
N ALA A 55 13.34 -9.98 -13.08
CA ALA A 55 12.25 -10.90 -12.70
C ALA A 55 11.61 -10.51 -11.36
N ILE A 56 12.42 -10.13 -10.38
CA ILE A 56 11.92 -9.67 -9.07
C ILE A 56 11.05 -8.43 -9.24
N LEU A 57 11.51 -7.44 -9.99
CA LEU A 57 10.76 -6.20 -10.22
C LEU A 57 9.46 -6.43 -11.00
N LYS A 58 9.45 -7.33 -11.97
CA LYS A 58 8.20 -7.71 -12.66
C LYS A 58 7.20 -8.35 -11.72
N LYS A 59 7.66 -9.24 -10.84
CA LYS A 59 6.81 -9.88 -9.83
C LYS A 59 6.25 -8.85 -8.85
N MET A 60 7.08 -7.93 -8.37
CA MET A 60 6.63 -6.84 -7.50
C MET A 60 5.55 -6.00 -8.19
N SER A 61 5.74 -5.65 -9.48
CA SER A 61 4.72 -4.94 -10.25
C SER A 61 3.39 -5.68 -10.28
N GLN A 62 3.40 -6.99 -10.48
CA GLN A 62 2.18 -7.82 -10.50
C GLN A 62 1.50 -7.85 -9.13
N GLU A 63 2.27 -7.90 -8.07
CA GLU A 63 1.75 -7.89 -6.69
C GLU A 63 1.08 -6.55 -6.37
N GLU A 64 1.69 -5.42 -6.78
CA GLU A 64 1.08 -4.09 -6.65
C GLU A 64 -0.22 -3.97 -7.48
N GLN A 65 -0.28 -4.57 -8.64
CA GLN A 65 -1.52 -4.63 -9.42
C GLN A 65 -2.62 -5.40 -8.68
N SER A 66 -2.26 -6.45 -7.96
CA SER A 66 -3.20 -7.20 -7.12
C SER A 66 -3.69 -6.38 -5.93
N HIS A 67 -2.81 -5.63 -5.27
CA HIS A 67 -3.17 -4.68 -4.21
C HIS A 67 -4.14 -3.63 -4.76
N LEU A 68 -3.80 -3.05 -5.89
CA LEU A 68 -4.65 -2.07 -6.58
C LEU A 68 -6.05 -2.62 -6.85
N ALA A 69 -6.17 -3.85 -7.34
CA ALA A 69 -7.46 -4.48 -7.62
C ALA A 69 -8.28 -4.66 -6.33
N CYS A 70 -7.63 -5.10 -5.24
CA CYS A 70 -8.29 -5.22 -3.92
C CYS A 70 -8.77 -3.87 -3.40
N LEU A 71 -7.94 -2.84 -3.46
CA LEU A 71 -8.29 -1.49 -3.01
C LEU A 71 -9.45 -0.89 -3.81
N LYS A 72 -9.44 -1.05 -5.12
CA LYS A 72 -10.56 -0.62 -5.99
C LYS A 72 -11.85 -1.35 -5.63
N GLY A 73 -11.78 -2.65 -5.35
CA GLY A 73 -12.91 -3.44 -4.94
C GLY A 73 -13.51 -2.95 -3.63
N ILE A 74 -12.69 -2.74 -2.61
CA ILE A 74 -13.11 -2.20 -1.32
C ILE A 74 -13.73 -0.81 -1.50
N TYR A 75 -13.09 0.07 -2.26
CA TYR A 75 -13.57 1.42 -2.55
C TYR A 75 -14.97 1.40 -3.16
N THR A 76 -15.19 0.54 -4.15
CA THR A 76 -16.49 0.38 -4.82
C THR A 76 -17.53 -0.22 -3.88
N LEU A 77 -17.19 -1.26 -3.10
CA LEU A 77 -18.09 -1.90 -2.15
C LEU A 77 -18.55 -0.94 -1.04
N GLN A 78 -17.72 0.02 -0.68
CA GLN A 78 -18.08 1.05 0.30
C GLN A 78 -18.95 2.18 -0.29
N GLY A 79 -19.32 2.10 -1.54
CA GLY A 79 -20.21 3.07 -2.19
C GLY A 79 -19.53 4.39 -2.56
N ALA A 80 -18.20 4.44 -2.58
CA ALA A 80 -17.45 5.64 -2.90
C ALA A 80 -17.38 5.96 -4.41
N GLY A 81 -18.04 5.17 -5.23
CA GLY A 81 -18.04 5.33 -6.69
C GLY A 81 -16.81 4.69 -7.34
N ARG A 82 -16.35 5.27 -8.43
CA ARG A 82 -15.15 4.83 -9.12
C ARG A 82 -13.92 5.57 -8.61
N PRO A 83 -12.86 4.89 -8.22
CA PRO A 83 -11.61 5.56 -7.85
C PRO A 83 -11.00 6.25 -9.06
N GLN A 84 -10.37 7.39 -8.81
CA GLN A 84 -9.61 8.09 -9.84
C GLN A 84 -8.24 7.45 -9.99
N ILE A 85 -7.86 7.15 -11.23
CA ILE A 85 -6.53 6.65 -11.56
C ILE A 85 -5.70 7.82 -12.09
N PRO A 86 -4.52 8.08 -11.51
CA PRO A 86 -3.69 9.18 -11.96
C PRO A 86 -3.16 8.96 -13.38
N THR A 87 -2.83 10.04 -14.05
CA THR A 87 -2.14 9.98 -15.35
C THR A 87 -0.75 9.35 -15.15
N PRO A 88 -0.27 8.51 -16.09
CA PRO A 88 1.08 7.96 -16.00
C PRO A 88 2.11 9.08 -15.87
N PRO A 89 3.03 8.99 -14.90
CA PRO A 89 4.12 9.96 -14.82
C PRO A 89 5.01 9.83 -16.06
N PRO A 90 5.67 10.92 -16.49
CA PRO A 90 6.65 10.85 -17.57
C PRO A 90 7.80 9.91 -17.17
N ALA A 91 8.49 9.35 -18.18
CA ALA A 91 9.63 8.49 -17.94
C ALA A 91 10.67 9.21 -17.05
N ASP A 92 10.99 8.60 -15.92
CA ASP A 92 11.95 9.15 -14.97
C ASP A 92 13.36 8.68 -15.36
N LYS A 93 14.25 9.65 -15.57
CA LYS A 93 15.66 9.41 -15.91
C LYS A 93 16.57 9.28 -14.69
N THR A 94 15.98 9.39 -13.49
CA THR A 94 16.72 9.21 -12.24
C THR A 94 17.35 7.81 -12.20
N SER A 95 18.48 7.67 -11.53
CA SER A 95 19.17 6.39 -11.39
C SER A 95 18.28 5.31 -10.75
N VAL A 96 18.49 4.06 -11.13
CA VAL A 96 17.74 2.92 -10.60
C VAL A 96 17.85 2.86 -9.07
N SER A 97 19.05 3.02 -8.53
CA SER A 97 19.27 2.95 -7.08
C SER A 97 18.54 4.04 -6.33
N MET A 98 18.51 5.27 -6.87
CA MET A 98 17.74 6.36 -6.28
C MET A 98 16.23 6.08 -6.29
N LEU A 99 15.71 5.56 -7.39
CA LEU A 99 14.31 5.21 -7.52
C LEU A 99 13.92 4.09 -6.56
N LEU A 100 14.77 3.05 -6.41
CA LEU A 100 14.53 1.97 -5.46
C LEU A 100 14.54 2.46 -4.01
N ARG A 101 15.40 3.41 -3.66
CA ARG A 101 15.39 4.04 -2.32
C ARG A 101 14.08 4.80 -2.06
N ARG A 102 13.57 5.52 -3.05
CA ARG A 102 12.27 6.19 -2.95
C ARG A 102 11.14 5.17 -2.79
N CYS A 103 11.19 4.08 -3.55
CA CYS A 103 10.24 2.98 -3.42
C CYS A 103 10.25 2.40 -2.00
N TYR A 104 11.42 2.16 -1.42
CA TYR A 104 11.53 1.65 -0.05
C TYR A 104 10.77 2.53 0.94
N GLY A 105 10.93 3.85 0.87
CA GLY A 105 10.20 4.78 1.72
C GLY A 105 8.68 4.72 1.51
N ARG A 106 8.23 4.55 0.27
CA ARG A 106 6.79 4.41 -0.05
C ARG A 106 6.23 3.08 0.46
N GLU A 107 6.95 1.98 0.26
CA GLU A 107 6.54 0.66 0.77
C GLU A 107 6.38 0.69 2.30
N MET A 108 7.29 1.35 3.01
CA MET A 108 7.20 1.51 4.47
C MET A 108 5.94 2.30 4.87
N ARG A 109 5.57 3.33 4.11
CA ARG A 109 4.34 4.09 4.36
C ARG A 109 3.09 3.26 4.06
N CYS A 110 3.05 2.55 2.94
CA CYS A 110 1.94 1.64 2.61
C CYS A 110 1.79 0.54 3.65
N LEU A 111 2.89 -0.07 4.08
CA LEU A 111 2.91 -1.04 5.15
C LEU A 111 2.23 -0.50 6.42
N ALA A 112 2.61 0.69 6.87
CA ALA A 112 2.01 1.32 8.05
C ALA A 112 0.51 1.56 7.86
N GLN A 113 0.08 1.98 6.67
CA GLN A 113 -1.33 2.20 6.35
C GLN A 113 -2.13 0.89 6.35
N TYR A 114 -1.58 -0.18 5.83
CA TYR A 114 -2.24 -1.49 5.84
C TYR A 114 -2.29 -2.09 7.24
N GLU A 115 -1.23 -1.98 8.02
CA GLU A 115 -1.22 -2.41 9.42
C GLU A 115 -2.28 -1.67 10.25
N ALA A 116 -2.43 -0.37 10.05
CA ALA A 116 -3.45 0.43 10.74
C ALA A 116 -4.88 -0.03 10.40
N ARG A 117 -5.09 -0.67 9.25
CA ARG A 117 -6.39 -1.17 8.80
C ARG A 117 -6.59 -2.67 9.06
N ALA A 118 -5.61 -3.37 9.59
CA ALA A 118 -5.66 -4.81 9.82
C ALA A 118 -6.71 -5.22 10.87
N SER A 119 -7.15 -4.29 11.71
CA SER A 119 -8.23 -4.51 12.69
C SER A 119 -9.63 -4.25 12.15
N HIS A 120 -9.76 -3.85 10.88
CA HIS A 120 -11.09 -3.60 10.29
C HIS A 120 -11.95 -4.87 10.31
N PRO A 121 -13.23 -4.80 10.77
CA PRO A 121 -14.07 -6.00 10.93
C PRO A 121 -14.30 -6.80 9.65
N GLU A 122 -14.46 -6.14 8.51
CA GLU A 122 -14.72 -6.79 7.22
C GLU A 122 -13.43 -7.05 6.41
N TYR A 123 -12.53 -6.07 6.34
CA TYR A 123 -11.40 -6.09 5.41
C TYR A 123 -10.05 -6.29 6.09
N GLY A 124 -10.03 -6.46 7.42
CA GLY A 124 -8.79 -6.55 8.19
C GLY A 124 -7.84 -7.64 7.71
N GLN A 125 -8.36 -8.81 7.33
CA GLN A 125 -7.52 -9.90 6.83
C GLN A 125 -6.89 -9.58 5.47
N ILE A 126 -7.60 -8.87 4.62
CA ILE A 126 -7.08 -8.42 3.32
C ILE A 126 -5.94 -7.43 3.54
N PHE A 127 -6.16 -6.44 4.41
CA PHE A 127 -5.12 -5.46 4.75
C PHE A 127 -3.90 -6.10 5.43
N ALA A 128 -4.12 -7.08 6.33
CA ALA A 128 -3.02 -7.81 6.97
C ALA A 128 -2.17 -8.57 5.95
N ARG A 129 -2.79 -9.18 4.96
CA ARG A 129 -2.10 -9.89 3.86
C ARG A 129 -1.30 -8.92 3.00
N MET A 130 -1.90 -7.79 2.63
CA MET A 130 -1.19 -6.76 1.88
C MET A 130 -0.01 -6.20 2.68
N ALA A 131 -0.19 -5.96 3.98
CA ALA A 131 0.91 -5.53 4.85
C ALA A 131 2.08 -6.51 4.84
N GLN A 132 1.80 -7.81 4.85
CA GLN A 132 2.86 -8.83 4.78
C GLN A 132 3.60 -8.79 3.43
N GLN A 133 2.91 -8.56 2.34
CA GLN A 133 3.54 -8.41 1.03
C GLN A 133 4.39 -7.14 0.96
N GLU A 134 3.95 -6.04 1.57
CA GLU A 134 4.76 -4.81 1.65
C GLU A 134 6.07 -5.03 2.44
N ARG A 135 6.02 -5.81 3.52
CA ARG A 135 7.25 -6.19 4.24
C ARG A 135 8.21 -6.95 3.35
N GLU A 136 7.69 -7.88 2.55
CA GLU A 136 8.49 -8.65 1.60
C GLU A 136 9.06 -7.75 0.51
N HIS A 137 8.28 -6.78 0.00
CA HIS A 137 8.78 -5.77 -0.96
C HIS A 137 9.93 -4.96 -0.36
N CYS A 138 9.80 -4.51 0.89
CA CYS A 138 10.89 -3.81 1.58
C CYS A 138 12.16 -4.64 1.63
N ARG A 139 12.04 -5.93 1.97
CA ARG A 139 13.18 -6.85 2.01
C ARG A 139 13.81 -7.02 0.62
N GLN A 140 12.99 -7.21 -0.40
CA GLN A 140 13.44 -7.36 -1.78
C GLN A 140 14.12 -6.10 -2.30
N LEU A 141 13.62 -4.91 -1.96
CA LEU A 141 14.25 -3.64 -2.34
C LEU A 141 15.64 -3.49 -1.73
N LEU A 142 15.82 -3.90 -0.47
CA LEU A 142 17.13 -3.90 0.16
C LEU A 142 18.10 -4.87 -0.53
N GLU A 143 17.64 -6.07 -0.88
CA GLU A 143 18.44 -7.03 -1.64
C GLU A 143 18.80 -6.50 -3.03
N LEU A 144 17.85 -5.91 -3.74
CA LEU A 144 18.09 -5.30 -5.05
C LEU A 144 19.14 -4.20 -4.96
N LEU A 145 19.02 -3.30 -3.98
CA LEU A 145 20.00 -2.23 -3.75
C LEU A 145 21.40 -2.77 -3.49
N GLY A 146 21.50 -3.87 -2.73
CA GLY A 146 22.79 -4.49 -2.41
C GLY A 146 23.40 -5.28 -3.58
N SER A 147 22.59 -5.70 -4.55
CA SER A 147 23.02 -6.55 -5.67
C SER A 147 23.20 -5.82 -7.01
N LEU A 148 22.73 -4.57 -7.08
CA LEU A 148 22.88 -3.77 -8.31
C LEU A 148 24.36 -3.43 -8.55
N PRO A 149 24.82 -3.50 -9.80
CA PRO A 149 26.16 -3.01 -10.12
C PRO A 149 26.25 -1.51 -9.91
N PRO A 150 27.46 -0.97 -9.61
CA PRO A 150 27.65 0.47 -9.52
C PRO A 150 27.17 1.15 -10.81
N GLU A 151 26.41 2.21 -10.68
CA GLU A 151 26.03 3.04 -11.83
C GLU A 151 27.27 3.78 -12.36
N LYS A 152 27.48 3.69 -13.67
CA LYS A 152 28.56 4.41 -14.33
C LYS A 152 28.24 5.90 -14.48
#